data_6ac80303cdc055c83a7a6c809cd824f5
#
_entry.id   6ac80303cdc055c83a7a6c809cd824f5
#
_cell.length_a   1.000
_cell.length_b   1.000
_cell.length_c   1.000
_cell.angle_alpha   90.00
_cell.angle_beta   90.00
_cell.angle_gamma   90.00
#
_symmetry.space_group_name_H-M   'P 1'
#
loop_
_entity.id
_entity.type
_entity.pdbx_description
1 polymer ?
#
loop_
_entity_poly.entity_id
_entity_poly.type
_entity_poly.pdbx_seq_one_letter_code
_entity_poly.pdbx_strand_id
1 'polypeptide(L)'
;MNLYFLEADKPLTKTYAKKNGELIKSPYPMTWEFTSHQEQSSDLSSMLSLLNKHAALGHCLLKGVIARPLVRESRAGSTNSNDATDWLCLDLDGLPEHMETKTPSGQTLTTPLTLDLFLNEMGLQDVSYIVQWSASYGISNSRIRAHVFIQLDKPYAAPLIKQWLIQKNHDVDLLRNTMELTKTGNSIRWALDISACQNDKLIYIAPPVLKNIKDPMGKQPRIALVKGKYDILALNGGINTTEKNKQLTHTRINDLRDTAGLIKRKFNYKVVGGTEVLTKPAESVI
;
A
#
# COMPACT_ATOMS: atom_id res chain seq x y z
N MET A 1 12.33 -7.66 13.82
CA MET A 1 11.09 -7.82 13.03
C MET A 1 10.81 -9.29 12.80
N ASN A 2 9.60 -9.75 13.07
CA ASN A 2 9.14 -11.08 12.64
C ASN A 2 8.49 -10.96 11.26
N LEU A 3 8.94 -11.76 10.32
CA LEU A 3 8.45 -11.78 8.94
C LEU A 3 7.87 -13.17 8.63
N TYR A 4 6.74 -13.19 7.95
CA TYR A 4 6.08 -14.44 7.55
C TYR A 4 5.95 -14.47 6.03
N PHE A 5 6.61 -15.43 5.40
CA PHE A 5 6.52 -15.64 3.96
C PHE A 5 5.60 -16.82 3.68
N LEU A 6 4.85 -16.71 2.60
CA LEU A 6 3.92 -17.75 2.18
C LEU A 6 4.34 -18.30 0.82
N GLU A 7 4.50 -19.61 0.79
CA GLU A 7 4.72 -20.43 -0.39
C GLU A 7 3.39 -21.00 -0.88
N ALA A 8 3.23 -21.13 -2.18
CA ALA A 8 2.10 -21.81 -2.84
C ALA A 8 2.62 -22.75 -3.93
N ASP A 9 1.75 -23.56 -4.51
CA ASP A 9 2.10 -24.50 -5.58
C ASP A 9 2.71 -23.83 -6.82
N LYS A 10 2.38 -22.55 -7.03
CA LYS A 10 2.87 -21.74 -8.15
C LYS A 10 3.49 -20.46 -7.63
N PRO A 11 4.52 -19.93 -8.31
CA PRO A 11 5.08 -18.64 -7.95
C PRO A 11 4.02 -17.56 -7.86
N LEU A 12 3.97 -16.84 -6.73
CA LEU A 12 2.99 -15.81 -6.44
C LEU A 12 3.36 -14.49 -7.13
N THR A 13 3.34 -14.51 -8.46
CA THR A 13 3.64 -13.34 -9.29
C THR A 13 2.78 -13.26 -10.54
N LYS A 14 2.84 -12.11 -11.22
CA LYS A 14 2.18 -11.90 -12.52
C LYS A 14 3.05 -12.41 -13.66
N THR A 15 2.40 -12.91 -14.71
CA THR A 15 3.08 -13.23 -15.97
C THR A 15 2.70 -12.23 -17.03
N TYR A 16 3.68 -11.76 -17.78
CA TYR A 16 3.50 -10.90 -18.95
C TYR A 16 4.09 -11.59 -20.18
N ALA A 17 3.34 -11.61 -21.27
CA ALA A 17 3.78 -12.18 -22.53
C ALA A 17 3.48 -11.22 -23.68
N LYS A 18 4.33 -11.19 -24.71
CA LYS A 18 4.03 -10.51 -25.96
C LYS A 18 3.64 -11.56 -27.00
N LYS A 19 2.41 -11.46 -27.55
CA LYS A 19 1.90 -12.33 -28.61
C LYS A 19 1.27 -11.46 -29.70
N ASN A 20 1.72 -11.64 -30.92
CA ASN A 20 1.25 -10.87 -32.09
C ASN A 20 1.32 -9.35 -31.90
N GLY A 21 2.35 -8.84 -31.19
CA GLY A 21 2.50 -7.43 -30.88
C GLY A 21 1.77 -6.93 -29.63
N GLU A 22 0.79 -7.67 -29.14
CA GLU A 22 -0.03 -7.31 -27.99
C GLU A 22 0.56 -7.81 -26.67
N LEU A 23 0.40 -7.00 -25.60
CA LEU A 23 0.80 -7.34 -24.24
C LEU A 23 -0.32 -8.14 -23.56
N ILE A 24 -0.06 -9.42 -23.28
CA ILE A 24 -0.96 -10.29 -22.54
C ILE A 24 -0.51 -10.35 -21.09
N LYS A 25 -1.42 -10.08 -20.15
CA LYS A 25 -1.20 -10.14 -18.71
C LYS A 25 -1.98 -11.31 -18.10
N SER A 26 -1.28 -12.21 -17.41
CA SER A 26 -1.89 -13.16 -16.49
C SER A 26 -1.79 -12.63 -15.05
N PRO A 27 -2.89 -12.59 -14.30
CA PRO A 27 -2.90 -12.12 -12.90
C PRO A 27 -2.09 -13.05 -12.00
N TYR A 28 -2.02 -12.72 -10.71
CA TYR A 28 -1.53 -13.65 -9.70
C TYR A 28 -2.31 -14.95 -9.75
N PRO A 29 -1.66 -16.11 -9.55
CA PRO A 29 -2.36 -17.39 -9.50
C PRO A 29 -3.34 -17.38 -8.33
N MET A 30 -4.54 -17.91 -8.55
CA MET A 30 -5.44 -18.22 -7.45
C MET A 30 -4.90 -19.40 -6.68
N THR A 31 -4.78 -19.26 -5.38
CA THR A 31 -4.35 -20.31 -4.47
C THR A 31 -5.14 -20.24 -3.16
N TRP A 32 -5.39 -21.39 -2.58
CA TRP A 32 -6.13 -21.53 -1.34
C TRP A 32 -5.28 -22.12 -0.21
N GLU A 33 -4.17 -22.78 -0.58
CA GLU A 33 -3.29 -23.48 0.33
C GLU A 33 -1.91 -22.83 0.32
N PHE A 34 -1.35 -22.70 1.51
CA PHE A 34 -0.05 -22.10 1.74
C PHE A 34 0.76 -22.92 2.73
N THR A 35 2.07 -22.88 2.53
CA THR A 35 3.05 -23.24 3.56
C THR A 35 3.69 -21.95 4.06
N SER A 36 3.76 -21.78 5.38
CA SER A 36 4.34 -20.57 5.98
C SER A 36 5.78 -20.77 6.41
N HIS A 37 6.61 -19.74 6.18
CA HIS A 37 7.99 -19.67 6.61
C HIS A 37 8.15 -18.45 7.52
N GLN A 38 8.51 -18.68 8.78
CA GLN A 38 8.80 -17.61 9.74
C GLN A 38 10.29 -17.30 9.71
N GLU A 39 10.62 -16.04 9.57
CA GLU A 39 11.99 -15.52 9.56
C GLU A 39 12.11 -14.36 10.56
N GLN A 40 13.33 -14.14 11.07
CA GLN A 40 13.62 -13.01 11.94
C GLN A 40 14.59 -12.06 11.26
N SER A 41 14.35 -10.77 11.41
CA SER A 41 15.19 -9.71 10.90
C SER A 41 15.53 -8.71 12.01
N SER A 42 16.79 -8.37 12.16
CA SER A 42 17.25 -7.36 13.13
C SER A 42 17.13 -5.94 12.61
N ASP A 43 17.23 -5.76 11.29
CA ASP A 43 17.32 -4.47 10.62
C ASP A 43 16.88 -4.55 9.16
N LEU A 44 16.89 -3.42 8.45
CA LEU A 44 16.51 -3.36 7.04
C LEU A 44 17.47 -4.14 6.12
N SER A 45 18.74 -4.30 6.48
CA SER A 45 19.71 -5.04 5.66
C SER A 45 19.42 -6.55 5.69
N SER A 46 19.14 -7.08 6.87
CA SER A 46 18.71 -8.49 7.03
C SER A 46 17.33 -8.71 6.42
N MET A 47 16.40 -7.75 6.55
CA MET A 47 15.10 -7.80 5.87
C MET A 47 15.25 -7.82 4.35
N LEU A 48 16.15 -7.00 3.77
CA LEU A 48 16.45 -7.01 2.33
C LEU A 48 16.91 -8.40 1.86
N SER A 49 17.80 -9.03 2.62
CA SER A 49 18.32 -10.37 2.29
C SER A 49 17.21 -11.42 2.28
N LEU A 50 16.30 -11.38 3.26
CA LEU A 50 15.14 -12.26 3.34
C LEU A 50 14.13 -12.00 2.21
N LEU A 51 13.83 -10.72 1.93
CA LEU A 51 12.95 -10.37 0.82
C LEU A 51 13.48 -10.89 -0.52
N ASN A 52 14.78 -10.72 -0.79
CA ASN A 52 15.40 -11.24 -2.01
C ASN A 52 15.36 -12.77 -2.08
N LYS A 53 15.67 -13.46 -0.96
CA LYS A 53 15.59 -14.93 -0.85
C LYS A 53 14.20 -15.43 -1.23
N HIS A 54 13.16 -14.90 -0.59
CA HIS A 54 11.79 -15.37 -0.79
C HIS A 54 11.19 -14.90 -2.11
N ALA A 55 11.56 -13.73 -2.61
CA ALA A 55 11.17 -13.25 -3.94
C ALA A 55 11.70 -14.16 -5.05
N ALA A 56 12.95 -14.64 -4.95
CA ALA A 56 13.54 -15.59 -5.90
C ALA A 56 12.83 -16.95 -5.89
N LEU A 57 12.27 -17.36 -4.75
CA LEU A 57 11.47 -18.58 -4.61
C LEU A 57 10.01 -18.41 -5.08
N GLY A 58 9.60 -17.20 -5.43
CA GLY A 58 8.21 -16.92 -5.84
C GLY A 58 7.21 -16.83 -4.69
N HIS A 59 7.67 -16.67 -3.46
CA HIS A 59 6.83 -16.50 -2.27
C HIS A 59 6.26 -15.08 -2.21
N CYS A 60 5.24 -14.87 -1.37
CA CYS A 60 4.80 -13.54 -0.95
C CYS A 60 5.07 -13.31 0.53
N LEU A 61 5.11 -12.04 0.94
CA LEU A 61 5.21 -11.64 2.34
C LEU A 61 3.79 -11.42 2.90
N LEU A 62 3.51 -11.95 4.09
CA LEU A 62 2.32 -11.64 4.86
C LEU A 62 2.60 -10.45 5.77
N LYS A 63 1.71 -9.46 5.79
CA LYS A 63 1.89 -8.25 6.62
C LYS A 63 1.87 -8.54 8.12
N GLY A 64 1.07 -9.48 8.55
CA GLY A 64 0.85 -9.75 9.96
C GLY A 64 1.59 -10.97 10.50
N VAL A 65 1.16 -11.40 11.68
CA VAL A 65 1.68 -12.55 12.42
C VAL A 65 0.75 -13.76 12.19
N ILE A 66 1.36 -14.92 11.96
CA ILE A 66 0.63 -16.20 11.88
C ILE A 66 0.63 -16.85 13.25
N ALA A 67 -0.55 -17.20 13.76
CA ALA A 67 -0.73 -17.79 15.09
C ALA A 67 -0.15 -19.21 15.19
N ARG A 68 -0.09 -19.95 14.08
CA ARG A 68 0.50 -21.29 13.98
C ARG A 68 1.08 -21.54 12.59
N PRO A 69 2.10 -22.38 12.45
CA PRO A 69 2.63 -22.75 11.14
C PRO A 69 1.55 -23.32 10.22
N LEU A 70 1.57 -22.94 8.95
CA LEU A 70 0.71 -23.49 7.90
C LEU A 70 1.53 -24.51 7.08
N VAL A 71 0.93 -25.67 6.77
CA VAL A 71 1.53 -26.71 5.93
C VAL A 71 0.49 -27.16 4.91
N ARG A 72 0.53 -26.57 3.71
CA ARG A 72 -0.43 -26.82 2.62
C ARG A 72 -1.88 -26.71 3.06
N GLU A 73 -2.20 -25.61 3.70
CA GLU A 73 -3.54 -25.36 4.22
C GLU A 73 -3.99 -23.91 4.02
N SER A 74 -5.29 -23.68 4.21
CA SER A 74 -5.87 -22.35 4.12
C SER A 74 -5.34 -21.43 5.22
N ARG A 75 -5.00 -20.20 4.86
CA ARG A 75 -4.62 -19.14 5.81
C ARG A 75 -5.83 -18.48 6.52
N ALA A 76 -7.06 -18.86 6.18
CA ALA A 76 -8.25 -18.30 6.81
C ALA A 76 -8.23 -18.53 8.33
N GLY A 77 -8.41 -17.46 9.10
CA GLY A 77 -8.37 -17.51 10.56
C GLY A 77 -6.97 -17.71 11.17
N SER A 78 -5.89 -17.69 10.37
CA SER A 78 -4.52 -17.84 10.88
C SER A 78 -3.91 -16.56 11.41
N THR A 79 -4.52 -15.40 11.20
CA THR A 79 -4.03 -14.09 11.64
C THR A 79 -5.03 -13.40 12.57
N ASN A 80 -4.53 -12.57 13.48
CA ASN A 80 -5.35 -11.72 14.32
C ASN A 80 -5.23 -10.25 13.85
N SER A 81 -6.36 -9.59 13.64
CA SER A 81 -6.42 -8.22 13.14
C SER A 81 -5.76 -7.18 14.06
N ASN A 82 -5.58 -7.50 15.34
CA ASN A 82 -5.02 -6.60 16.34
C ASN A 82 -3.53 -6.84 16.64
N ASP A 83 -2.93 -7.88 16.07
CA ASP A 83 -1.50 -8.12 16.26
C ASP A 83 -0.69 -6.94 15.74
N ALA A 84 0.35 -6.60 16.51
CA ALA A 84 1.21 -5.47 16.19
C ALA A 84 2.44 -5.92 15.41
N THR A 85 2.92 -5.06 14.51
CA THR A 85 4.15 -5.26 13.75
C THR A 85 5.09 -4.06 13.90
N ASP A 86 6.38 -4.31 13.93
CA ASP A 86 7.45 -3.31 14.05
C ASP A 86 8.02 -2.91 12.68
N TRP A 87 7.23 -3.06 11.63
CA TRP A 87 7.53 -2.61 10.27
C TRP A 87 6.28 -2.14 9.55
N LEU A 88 6.47 -1.18 8.66
CA LEU A 88 5.43 -0.56 7.83
C LEU A 88 5.62 -0.98 6.37
N CYS A 89 4.53 -1.17 5.66
CA CYS A 89 4.50 -1.26 4.21
C CYS A 89 3.65 -0.11 3.65
N LEU A 90 4.24 0.73 2.81
CA LEU A 90 3.51 1.66 1.96
C LEU A 90 3.28 0.96 0.62
N ASP A 91 2.04 0.69 0.28
CA ASP A 91 1.66 0.10 -1.01
C ASP A 91 1.20 1.21 -1.95
N LEU A 92 2.03 1.52 -2.95
CA LEU A 92 1.83 2.58 -3.94
C LEU A 92 1.25 1.96 -5.20
N ASP A 93 -0.07 2.09 -5.40
CA ASP A 93 -0.73 1.53 -6.59
C ASP A 93 -1.01 2.60 -7.66
N GLY A 94 0.04 3.06 -8.31
CA GLY A 94 -0.08 3.89 -9.50
C GLY A 94 -0.16 5.39 -9.22
N LEU A 95 0.78 5.91 -8.45
CA LEU A 95 0.99 7.35 -8.36
C LEU A 95 1.25 7.94 -9.76
N PRO A 96 0.84 9.21 -10.00
CA PRO A 96 1.01 9.87 -11.28
C PRO A 96 2.49 9.95 -11.70
N GLU A 97 2.75 10.15 -12.98
CA GLU A 97 4.11 10.29 -13.51
C GLU A 97 4.72 11.65 -13.17
N HIS A 98 3.87 12.64 -12.91
CA HIS A 98 4.27 14.01 -12.64
C HIS A 98 3.48 14.55 -11.46
N MET A 99 4.13 15.46 -10.74
CA MET A 99 3.52 16.30 -9.72
C MET A 99 3.33 17.70 -10.27
N GLU A 100 2.16 18.29 -10.05
CA GLU A 100 1.87 19.68 -10.37
C GLU A 100 1.93 20.53 -9.12
N THR A 101 2.69 21.61 -9.18
CA THR A 101 2.76 22.63 -8.13
C THR A 101 2.40 23.98 -8.69
N LYS A 102 1.73 24.84 -7.92
CA LYS A 102 1.45 26.21 -8.30
C LYS A 102 2.48 27.15 -7.71
N THR A 103 3.05 28.00 -8.54
CA THR A 103 3.91 29.09 -8.06
C THR A 103 3.06 30.16 -7.37
N PRO A 104 3.66 31.07 -6.57
CA PRO A 104 2.96 32.22 -6.00
C PRO A 104 2.31 33.12 -7.07
N SER A 105 2.83 33.12 -8.30
CA SER A 105 2.26 33.85 -9.46
C SER A 105 1.11 33.09 -10.14
N GLY A 106 0.72 31.92 -9.64
CA GLY A 106 -0.38 31.11 -10.20
C GLY A 106 0.01 30.22 -11.38
N GLN A 107 1.28 30.21 -11.81
CA GLN A 107 1.77 29.34 -12.88
C GLN A 107 1.84 27.88 -12.38
N THR A 108 1.39 26.93 -13.19
CA THR A 108 1.54 25.50 -12.89
C THR A 108 2.93 25.02 -13.36
N LEU A 109 3.71 24.48 -12.43
CA LEU A 109 4.95 23.77 -12.70
C LEU A 109 4.68 22.27 -12.66
N THR A 110 5.15 21.55 -13.67
CA THR A 110 5.05 20.09 -13.77
C THR A 110 6.44 19.49 -13.58
N THR A 111 6.58 18.67 -12.52
CA THR A 111 7.86 18.01 -12.19
C THR A 111 7.67 16.50 -12.29
N PRO A 112 8.61 15.73 -12.90
CA PRO A 112 8.56 14.28 -12.87
C PRO A 112 8.53 13.78 -11.41
N LEU A 113 7.56 12.93 -11.09
CA LEU A 113 7.44 12.35 -9.76
C LEU A 113 8.40 11.18 -9.63
N THR A 114 9.30 11.25 -8.67
CA THR A 114 10.16 10.15 -8.25
C THR A 114 9.71 9.60 -6.90
N LEU A 115 10.18 8.40 -6.55
CA LEU A 115 9.89 7.84 -5.23
C LEU A 115 10.45 8.72 -4.10
N ASP A 116 11.65 9.28 -4.29
CA ASP A 116 12.29 10.17 -3.31
C ASP A 116 11.48 11.45 -3.11
N LEU A 117 10.99 12.06 -4.19
CA LEU A 117 10.11 13.23 -4.10
C LEU A 117 8.82 12.90 -3.37
N PHE A 118 8.20 11.75 -3.66
CA PHE A 118 7.01 11.27 -2.95
C PHE A 118 7.28 11.09 -1.45
N LEU A 119 8.39 10.45 -1.07
CA LEU A 119 8.74 10.25 0.34
C LEU A 119 9.06 11.58 1.04
N ASN A 120 9.62 12.56 0.32
CA ASN A 120 9.80 13.92 0.82
C ASN A 120 8.44 14.59 1.15
N GLU A 121 7.47 14.51 0.24
CA GLU A 121 6.10 15.03 0.47
C GLU A 121 5.42 14.34 1.68
N MET A 122 5.76 13.08 1.94
CA MET A 122 5.30 12.33 3.11
C MET A 122 6.00 12.72 4.42
N GLY A 123 7.07 13.53 4.35
CA GLY A 123 7.94 13.85 5.49
C GLY A 123 8.88 12.70 5.88
N LEU A 124 9.23 11.82 4.94
CA LEU A 124 10.04 10.61 5.15
C LEU A 124 11.40 10.66 4.43
N GLN A 125 11.84 11.84 3.97
CA GLN A 125 13.06 12.01 3.16
C GLN A 125 14.34 11.51 3.84
N ASP A 126 14.38 11.54 5.18
CA ASP A 126 15.56 11.16 5.96
C ASP A 126 15.50 9.71 6.47
N VAL A 127 14.43 8.97 6.18
CA VAL A 127 14.22 7.61 6.70
C VAL A 127 14.77 6.59 5.73
N SER A 128 15.55 5.62 6.22
CA SER A 128 15.98 4.46 5.43
C SER A 128 14.79 3.56 5.11
N TYR A 129 14.78 3.01 3.90
CA TYR A 129 13.69 2.14 3.46
C TYR A 129 14.16 1.09 2.46
N ILE A 130 13.39 0.02 2.32
CA ILE A 130 13.54 -0.91 1.20
C ILE A 130 12.44 -0.61 0.19
N VAL A 131 12.82 -0.34 -1.06
CA VAL A 131 11.88 -0.29 -2.17
C VAL A 131 11.77 -1.66 -2.84
N GLN A 132 10.55 -2.11 -3.10
CA GLN A 132 10.26 -3.25 -3.97
C GLN A 132 9.36 -2.77 -5.10
N TRP A 133 9.91 -2.72 -6.31
CA TRP A 133 9.18 -2.36 -7.52
C TRP A 133 8.21 -3.48 -7.89
N SER A 134 6.94 -3.16 -8.01
CA SER A 134 5.90 -4.16 -8.28
C SER A 134 6.14 -4.92 -9.59
N ALA A 135 5.56 -6.10 -9.70
CA ALA A 135 5.64 -6.92 -10.92
C ALA A 135 5.10 -6.21 -12.19
N SER A 136 4.32 -5.14 -12.04
CA SER A 136 3.76 -4.38 -13.17
C SER A 136 4.54 -3.10 -13.50
N TYR A 137 5.48 -2.70 -12.67
CA TYR A 137 6.22 -1.45 -12.86
C TYR A 137 7.00 -1.45 -14.18
N GLY A 138 6.84 -0.37 -14.95
CA GLY A 138 7.48 -0.17 -16.25
C GLY A 138 6.93 -1.03 -17.39
N ILE A 139 6.02 -2.00 -17.13
CA ILE A 139 5.51 -2.91 -18.17
C ILE A 139 4.20 -2.40 -18.77
N SER A 140 3.26 -1.97 -17.95
CA SER A 140 1.93 -1.55 -18.40
C SER A 140 1.78 -0.04 -18.56
N ASN A 141 2.50 0.73 -17.76
CA ASN A 141 2.62 2.18 -17.80
C ASN A 141 3.81 2.63 -16.94
N SER A 142 4.12 3.93 -16.97
CA SER A 142 5.24 4.56 -16.23
C SER A 142 4.86 5.02 -14.82
N ARG A 143 3.63 4.79 -14.36
CA ARG A 143 3.21 5.16 -13.00
C ARG A 143 4.02 4.42 -11.93
N ILE A 144 4.35 5.10 -10.85
CA ILE A 144 5.04 4.50 -9.70
C ILE A 144 4.14 3.43 -9.07
N ARG A 145 4.67 2.21 -9.02
CA ARG A 145 4.03 1.05 -8.37
C ARG A 145 5.09 0.31 -7.58
N ALA A 146 5.03 0.46 -6.28
CA ALA A 146 6.05 -0.09 -5.40
C ALA A 146 5.48 -0.37 -4.01
N HIS A 147 6.13 -1.29 -3.31
CA HIS A 147 6.04 -1.39 -1.86
C HIS A 147 7.28 -0.75 -1.25
N VAL A 148 7.08 0.06 -0.22
CA VAL A 148 8.15 0.68 0.56
C VAL A 148 8.08 0.12 1.97
N PHE A 149 9.14 -0.57 2.39
CA PHE A 149 9.23 -1.15 3.73
C PHE A 149 10.09 -0.28 4.63
N ILE A 150 9.59 0.04 5.81
CA ILE A 150 10.24 0.91 6.79
C ILE A 150 10.20 0.21 8.15
N GLN A 151 11.31 0.23 8.86
CA GLN A 151 11.37 -0.26 10.25
C GLN A 151 10.76 0.77 11.20
N LEU A 152 9.95 0.30 12.15
CA LEU A 152 9.31 1.13 13.16
C LEU A 152 10.06 1.05 14.50
N ASP A 153 9.94 2.09 15.33
CA ASP A 153 10.57 2.19 16.66
C ASP A 153 10.04 1.15 17.67
N LYS A 154 8.80 0.71 17.45
CA LYS A 154 8.11 -0.30 18.27
C LYS A 154 7.00 -0.96 17.44
N PRO A 155 6.44 -2.07 17.93
CA PRO A 155 5.26 -2.67 17.28
C PRO A 155 4.03 -1.75 17.39
N TYR A 156 3.31 -1.59 16.27
CA TYR A 156 2.03 -0.88 16.19
C TYR A 156 0.95 -1.82 15.67
N ALA A 157 -0.23 -1.75 16.30
CA ALA A 157 -1.38 -2.54 15.87
C ALA A 157 -1.90 -2.05 14.51
N ALA A 158 -2.37 -2.98 13.68
CA ALA A 158 -2.88 -2.70 12.34
C ALA A 158 -3.95 -1.59 12.29
N PRO A 159 -4.92 -1.50 13.22
CA PRO A 159 -5.88 -0.40 13.26
C PRO A 159 -5.24 0.99 13.40
N LEU A 160 -4.16 1.12 14.19
CA LEU A 160 -3.46 2.40 14.35
C LEU A 160 -2.70 2.78 13.09
N ILE A 161 -1.98 1.84 12.47
CA ILE A 161 -1.32 2.05 11.18
C ILE A 161 -2.34 2.47 10.12
N LYS A 162 -3.54 1.87 10.11
CA LYS A 162 -4.61 2.26 9.20
C LYS A 162 -5.03 3.71 9.37
N GLN A 163 -5.20 4.18 10.61
CA GLN A 163 -5.55 5.59 10.86
C GLN A 163 -4.46 6.53 10.36
N TRP A 164 -3.19 6.17 10.56
CA TRP A 164 -2.06 6.94 10.05
C TRP A 164 -2.05 6.99 8.50
N LEU A 165 -2.27 5.85 7.82
CA LEU A 165 -2.35 5.80 6.35
C LEU A 165 -3.51 6.63 5.80
N ILE A 166 -4.69 6.57 6.42
CA ILE A 166 -5.85 7.39 6.04
C ILE A 166 -5.50 8.87 6.20
N GLN A 167 -4.94 9.25 7.35
CA GLN A 167 -4.53 10.62 7.62
C GLN A 167 -3.52 11.11 6.58
N LYS A 168 -2.47 10.34 6.26
CA LYS A 168 -1.49 10.71 5.23
C LYS A 168 -2.11 10.91 3.86
N ASN A 169 -3.07 10.07 3.47
CA ASN A 169 -3.80 10.27 2.22
C ASN A 169 -4.59 11.60 2.20
N HIS A 170 -5.05 12.11 3.35
CA HIS A 170 -5.75 13.39 3.43
C HIS A 170 -4.81 14.59 3.59
N ASP A 171 -3.70 14.43 4.33
CA ASP A 171 -2.80 15.54 4.68
C ASP A 171 -1.83 15.87 3.55
N VAL A 172 -1.36 14.85 2.79
CA VAL A 172 -0.42 15.04 1.69
C VAL A 172 -1.17 15.42 0.41
N ASP A 173 -0.92 16.60 -0.12
CA ASP A 173 -1.64 17.15 -1.29
C ASP A 173 -1.57 16.24 -2.51
N LEU A 174 -0.40 15.66 -2.80
CA LEU A 174 -0.21 14.72 -3.89
C LEU A 174 -1.16 13.51 -3.76
N LEU A 175 -1.26 12.92 -2.57
CA LEU A 175 -2.13 11.77 -2.31
C LEU A 175 -3.60 12.19 -2.37
N ARG A 176 -3.95 13.30 -1.72
CA ARG A 176 -5.33 13.82 -1.71
C ARG A 176 -5.84 14.10 -3.11
N ASN A 177 -5.02 14.69 -3.98
CA ASN A 177 -5.39 15.02 -5.35
C ASN A 177 -5.44 13.79 -6.28
N THR A 178 -4.75 12.71 -5.92
CA THR A 178 -4.78 11.43 -6.67
C THR A 178 -5.95 10.52 -6.28
N MET A 179 -6.64 10.82 -5.16
CA MET A 179 -7.81 10.03 -4.76
C MET A 179 -8.93 10.11 -5.80
N GLU A 180 -9.48 8.96 -6.15
CA GLU A 180 -10.57 8.79 -7.10
C GLU A 180 -11.74 8.05 -6.45
N LEU A 181 -12.94 8.21 -7.00
CA LEU A 181 -14.06 7.33 -6.66
C LEU A 181 -13.85 5.93 -7.23
N THR A 182 -14.25 4.92 -6.48
CA THR A 182 -14.42 3.57 -7.05
C THR A 182 -15.47 3.59 -8.17
N LYS A 183 -15.48 2.56 -9.02
CA LYS A 183 -16.43 2.45 -10.14
C LYS A 183 -17.90 2.62 -9.73
N THR A 184 -18.26 2.21 -8.51
CA THR A 184 -19.60 2.36 -7.96
C THR A 184 -19.90 3.77 -7.44
N GLY A 185 -18.89 4.63 -7.33
CA GLY A 185 -19.01 5.96 -6.74
C GLY A 185 -19.27 5.97 -5.23
N ASN A 186 -19.12 4.83 -4.55
CA ASN A 186 -19.51 4.68 -3.14
C ASN A 186 -18.35 4.80 -2.14
N SER A 187 -17.11 4.67 -2.61
CA SER A 187 -15.91 4.73 -1.78
C SER A 187 -14.73 5.33 -2.53
N ILE A 188 -13.66 5.61 -1.82
CA ILE A 188 -12.42 6.16 -2.37
C ILE A 188 -11.51 5.00 -2.80
N ARG A 189 -10.91 5.16 -3.97
CA ARG A 189 -9.69 4.47 -4.38
C ARG A 189 -8.51 5.27 -3.84
N TRP A 190 -7.83 4.71 -2.88
CA TRP A 190 -6.73 5.35 -2.18
C TRP A 190 -5.45 5.32 -3.04
N ALA A 191 -4.74 6.43 -3.09
CA ALA A 191 -3.45 6.50 -3.78
C ALA A 191 -2.36 5.72 -3.02
N LEU A 192 -2.38 5.82 -1.70
CA LEU A 192 -1.64 4.98 -0.77
C LEU A 192 -2.61 3.97 -0.17
N ASP A 193 -2.46 2.67 -0.52
CA ASP A 193 -3.42 1.63 -0.14
C ASP A 193 -3.49 1.45 1.39
N ILE A 194 -4.62 1.83 1.97
CA ILE A 194 -4.86 1.68 3.41
C ILE A 194 -5.02 0.23 3.86
N SER A 195 -5.21 -0.72 2.94
CA SER A 195 -5.29 -2.14 3.28
C SER A 195 -3.92 -2.78 3.51
N ALA A 196 -2.84 -2.08 3.14
CA ALA A 196 -1.47 -2.55 3.35
C ALA A 196 -1.09 -2.77 4.83
N CYS A 197 -1.87 -2.21 5.77
CA CYS A 197 -1.70 -2.44 7.20
C CYS A 197 -2.37 -3.71 7.73
N GLN A 198 -3.28 -4.33 6.98
CA GLN A 198 -4.07 -5.47 7.45
C GLN A 198 -3.18 -6.70 7.66
N ASN A 199 -3.34 -7.38 8.80
CA ASN A 199 -2.50 -8.52 9.16
C ASN A 199 -2.65 -9.75 8.24
N ASP A 200 -3.74 -9.84 7.51
CA ASP A 200 -3.99 -10.87 6.48
C ASP A 200 -3.59 -10.45 5.06
N LYS A 201 -3.03 -9.23 4.88
CA LYS A 201 -2.63 -8.73 3.56
C LYS A 201 -1.43 -9.49 3.01
N LEU A 202 -1.58 -10.00 1.80
CA LEU A 202 -0.48 -10.55 1.00
C LEU A 202 0.23 -9.44 0.25
N ILE A 203 1.54 -9.36 0.41
CA ILE A 203 2.43 -8.44 -0.29
C ILE A 203 3.24 -9.27 -1.28
N TYR A 204 2.95 -9.09 -2.57
CA TYR A 204 3.57 -9.86 -3.64
C TYR A 204 4.93 -9.27 -4.00
N ILE A 205 6.00 -9.92 -3.57
CA ILE A 205 7.38 -9.45 -3.71
C ILE A 205 8.13 -10.08 -4.91
N ALA A 206 7.63 -11.19 -5.45
CA ALA A 206 8.29 -11.90 -6.52
C ALA A 206 8.32 -11.10 -7.83
N PRO A 207 9.44 -11.13 -8.59
CA PRO A 207 9.55 -10.46 -9.88
C PRO A 207 8.55 -11.05 -10.88
N PRO A 208 8.13 -10.30 -11.92
CA PRO A 208 7.25 -10.83 -12.94
C PRO A 208 7.91 -11.94 -13.75
N VAL A 209 7.10 -12.90 -14.22
CA VAL A 209 7.52 -13.83 -15.27
C VAL A 209 7.35 -13.14 -16.62
N LEU A 210 8.43 -12.93 -17.36
CA LEU A 210 8.44 -12.23 -18.65
C LEU A 210 8.67 -13.22 -19.79
N LYS A 211 7.73 -13.28 -20.73
CA LYS A 211 7.83 -14.13 -21.94
C LYS A 211 7.88 -13.24 -23.18
N ASN A 212 9.02 -13.27 -23.89
CA ASN A 212 9.27 -12.44 -25.08
C ASN A 212 9.19 -10.91 -24.80
N ILE A 213 9.52 -10.50 -23.57
CA ILE A 213 9.55 -9.11 -23.13
C ILE A 213 10.85 -8.90 -22.36
N LYS A 214 11.57 -7.83 -22.64
CA LYS A 214 12.70 -7.39 -21.81
C LYS A 214 12.19 -6.78 -20.53
N ASP A 215 12.86 -7.06 -19.41
CA ASP A 215 12.53 -6.36 -18.15
C ASP A 215 12.83 -4.86 -18.30
N PRO A 216 11.84 -3.97 -18.12
CA PRO A 216 12.08 -2.54 -18.17
C PRO A 216 13.04 -2.03 -17.09
N MET A 217 13.22 -2.77 -15.99
CA MET A 217 14.22 -2.47 -14.96
C MET A 217 15.66 -2.73 -15.45
N GLY A 218 15.84 -3.49 -16.54
CA GLY A 218 17.16 -3.82 -17.07
C GLY A 218 18.02 -4.58 -16.04
N LYS A 219 19.13 -3.97 -15.63
CA LYS A 219 20.03 -4.53 -14.60
C LYS A 219 19.76 -3.99 -13.19
N GLN A 220 18.80 -3.09 -13.04
CA GLN A 220 18.47 -2.53 -11.73
C GLN A 220 17.74 -3.58 -10.88
N PRO A 221 18.08 -3.70 -9.59
CA PRO A 221 17.42 -4.63 -8.69
C PRO A 221 15.96 -4.17 -8.47
N ARG A 222 15.04 -5.16 -8.46
CA ARG A 222 13.63 -4.87 -8.14
C ARG A 222 13.40 -4.65 -6.65
N ILE A 223 14.32 -5.11 -5.81
CA ILE A 223 14.29 -4.88 -4.36
C ILE A 223 15.62 -4.28 -3.97
N ALA A 224 15.61 -3.11 -3.35
CA ALA A 224 16.82 -2.37 -2.98
C ALA A 224 16.62 -1.63 -1.66
N LEU A 225 17.70 -1.53 -0.87
CA LEU A 225 17.78 -0.69 0.32
C LEU A 225 18.26 0.71 -0.08
N VAL A 226 17.52 1.72 0.32
CA VAL A 226 17.92 3.12 0.23
C VAL A 226 18.21 3.60 1.66
N LYS A 227 19.44 4.06 1.87
CA LYS A 227 19.88 4.56 3.18
C LYS A 227 19.53 6.04 3.32
N GLY A 228 18.82 6.36 4.40
CA GLY A 228 18.58 7.70 4.90
C GLY A 228 19.45 8.02 6.12
N LYS A 229 19.12 9.09 6.78
CA LYS A 229 19.79 9.51 8.03
C LYS A 229 19.36 8.67 9.23
N TYR A 230 18.12 8.20 9.24
CA TYR A 230 17.53 7.42 10.32
C TYR A 230 17.06 6.07 9.80
N ASP A 231 17.42 4.99 10.45
CA ASP A 231 17.01 3.63 10.07
C ASP A 231 15.62 3.24 10.63
N ILE A 232 15.10 4.03 11.57
CA ILE A 232 13.88 3.73 12.32
C ILE A 232 12.92 4.92 12.24
N LEU A 233 11.64 4.62 11.95
CA LEU A 233 10.55 5.59 11.95
C LEU A 233 9.70 5.43 13.21
N ALA A 234 9.46 6.52 13.92
CA ALA A 234 8.42 6.59 14.96
C ALA A 234 7.14 7.18 14.36
N LEU A 235 6.03 6.49 14.52
CA LEU A 235 4.71 7.04 14.16
C LEU A 235 4.23 7.98 15.26
N ASN A 236 5.02 9.02 15.55
CA ASN A 236 4.78 9.94 16.66
C ASN A 236 3.74 10.99 16.29
N GLY A 237 2.94 11.33 17.30
CA GLY A 237 2.17 12.57 17.42
C GLY A 237 0.98 12.72 16.46
N GLY A 238 -0.19 12.86 17.05
CA GLY A 238 -1.34 13.41 16.34
C GLY A 238 -1.98 12.49 15.29
N ILE A 239 -1.89 11.15 15.46
CA ILE A 239 -2.71 10.25 14.62
C ILE A 239 -4.17 10.56 14.87
N ASN A 240 -4.89 10.88 13.81
CA ASN A 240 -6.32 11.19 13.88
C ASN A 240 -7.10 10.04 14.49
N THR A 241 -8.14 10.37 15.26
CA THR A 241 -9.11 9.38 15.69
C THR A 241 -9.84 8.76 14.50
N THR A 242 -10.41 7.58 14.72
CA THR A 242 -11.21 6.90 13.69
C THR A 242 -12.35 7.78 13.20
N GLU A 243 -13.02 8.51 14.09
CA GLU A 243 -14.15 9.39 13.78
C GLU A 243 -13.71 10.58 12.91
N LYS A 244 -12.60 11.24 13.27
CA LYS A 244 -12.04 12.33 12.46
C LYS A 244 -11.69 11.87 11.05
N ASN A 245 -11.02 10.72 10.92
CA ASN A 245 -10.68 10.15 9.62
C ASN A 245 -11.92 9.74 8.80
N LYS A 246 -12.97 9.23 9.44
CA LYS A 246 -14.26 8.98 8.77
C LYS A 246 -14.88 10.26 8.24
N GLN A 247 -14.93 11.34 9.04
CA GLN A 247 -15.44 12.64 8.60
C GLN A 247 -14.69 13.17 7.39
N LEU A 248 -13.35 13.18 7.43
CA LEU A 248 -12.50 13.58 6.30
C LEU A 248 -12.80 12.75 5.05
N THR A 249 -12.93 11.43 5.21
CA THR A 249 -13.22 10.52 4.11
C THR A 249 -14.60 10.77 3.50
N HIS A 250 -15.63 11.00 4.33
CA HIS A 250 -16.98 11.32 3.86
C HIS A 250 -17.04 12.65 3.12
N THR A 251 -16.36 13.67 3.65
CA THR A 251 -16.21 14.96 2.96
C THR A 251 -15.59 14.76 1.59
N ARG A 252 -14.45 14.05 1.54
CA ARG A 252 -13.76 13.79 0.27
C ARG A 252 -14.59 13.00 -0.73
N ILE A 253 -15.35 11.98 -0.28
CA ILE A 253 -16.29 11.25 -1.14
C ILE A 253 -17.29 12.22 -1.76
N ASN A 254 -17.88 13.11 -0.96
CA ASN A 254 -18.87 14.06 -1.44
C ASN A 254 -18.28 15.10 -2.39
N ASP A 255 -17.06 15.57 -2.16
CA ASP A 255 -16.36 16.48 -3.08
C ASP A 255 -16.10 15.82 -4.44
N LEU A 256 -15.62 14.58 -4.42
CA LEU A 256 -15.40 13.81 -5.63
C LEU A 256 -16.70 13.49 -6.37
N ARG A 257 -17.79 13.22 -5.65
CA ARG A 257 -19.11 12.99 -6.24
C ARG A 257 -19.67 14.27 -6.87
N ASP A 258 -19.52 15.42 -6.20
CA ASP A 258 -19.91 16.73 -6.73
C ASP A 258 -19.16 17.03 -8.04
N THR A 259 -17.84 16.86 -8.04
CA THR A 259 -17.01 17.02 -9.24
C THR A 259 -17.44 16.09 -10.38
N ALA A 260 -17.90 14.88 -10.06
CA ALA A 260 -18.38 13.89 -11.02
C ALA A 260 -19.86 14.08 -11.43
N GLY A 261 -20.55 15.11 -10.93
CA GLY A 261 -21.99 15.34 -11.16
C GLY A 261 -22.89 14.30 -10.50
N LEU A 262 -22.42 13.63 -9.45
CA LEU A 262 -23.18 12.62 -8.71
C LEU A 262 -23.83 13.23 -7.45
N ILE A 263 -25.01 12.74 -7.07
CA ILE A 263 -25.70 13.18 -5.86
C ILE A 263 -24.84 12.92 -4.62
N LYS A 264 -24.66 13.94 -3.76
CA LYS A 264 -23.93 13.80 -2.50
C LYS A 264 -24.58 12.78 -1.59
N ARG A 265 -23.79 12.00 -0.87
CA ARG A 265 -24.30 11.05 0.13
C ARG A 265 -24.62 11.77 1.42
N LYS A 266 -25.72 11.39 2.06
CA LYS A 266 -26.05 11.81 3.42
C LYS A 266 -25.36 10.88 4.40
N PHE A 267 -24.56 11.45 5.28
CA PHE A 267 -23.93 10.74 6.39
C PHE A 267 -24.55 11.29 7.69
N ASN A 268 -25.15 10.41 8.47
CA ASN A 268 -25.79 10.80 9.72
C ASN A 268 -24.79 10.65 10.86
N TYR A 269 -24.61 11.69 11.63
CA TYR A 269 -23.79 11.72 12.84
C TYR A 269 -24.67 11.95 14.06
N LYS A 270 -24.30 11.35 15.17
CA LYS A 270 -24.87 11.67 16.49
C LYS A 270 -23.73 12.09 17.42
N VAL A 271 -24.00 12.99 18.32
CA VAL A 271 -23.05 13.39 19.36
C VAL A 271 -23.14 12.39 20.52
N VAL A 272 -22.02 11.78 20.86
CA VAL A 272 -21.88 10.88 22.02
C VAL A 272 -20.69 11.35 22.82
N GLY A 273 -20.90 11.80 24.05
CA GLY A 273 -19.82 12.31 24.90
C GLY A 273 -19.06 13.50 24.32
N GLY A 274 -19.73 14.37 23.56
CA GLY A 274 -19.11 15.53 22.89
C GLY A 274 -18.42 15.24 21.57
N THR A 275 -18.43 13.99 21.08
CA THR A 275 -17.83 13.59 19.80
C THR A 275 -18.92 13.19 18.80
N GLU A 276 -18.80 13.68 17.56
CA GLU A 276 -19.67 13.24 16.46
C GLU A 276 -19.32 11.82 16.04
N VAL A 277 -20.26 10.89 16.17
CA VAL A 277 -20.13 9.49 15.80
C VAL A 277 -21.06 9.18 14.63
N LEU A 278 -20.52 8.56 13.57
CA LEU A 278 -21.32 8.13 12.43
C LEU A 278 -22.36 7.11 12.85
N THR A 279 -23.62 7.41 12.58
CA THR A 279 -24.69 6.42 12.64
C THR A 279 -24.81 5.70 11.30
N LYS A 280 -25.37 4.48 11.28
CA LYS A 280 -25.66 3.78 10.02
C LYS A 280 -26.37 4.75 9.06
N PRO A 281 -26.03 4.77 7.74
CA PRO A 281 -26.80 5.56 6.79
C PRO A 281 -28.27 5.13 6.88
N ALA A 282 -29.18 6.10 6.91
CA ALA A 282 -30.57 5.80 6.67
C ALA A 282 -30.64 5.06 5.33
N GLU A 283 -31.29 3.89 5.29
CA GLU A 283 -31.53 3.17 4.05
C GLU A 283 -32.09 4.16 3.04
N SER A 284 -31.45 4.24 1.88
CA SER A 284 -31.96 5.03 0.77
C SER A 284 -33.33 4.45 0.43
N VAL A 285 -34.39 5.12 0.85
CA VAL A 285 -35.72 4.88 0.31
C VAL A 285 -35.60 5.22 -1.19
N ILE A 286 -35.73 4.21 -2.00
CA ILE A 286 -35.80 4.27 -3.47
C ILE A 286 -37.01 5.12 -3.90
#